data_b858d5792af589d843a6f7bac81ad08a
#
_entry.id   b858d5792af589d843a6f7bac81ad08a
#
_cell.length_a   1.000
_cell.length_b   1.000
_cell.length_c   1.000
_cell.angle_alpha   90.00
_cell.angle_beta   90.00
_cell.angle_gamma   90.00
#
_symmetry.space_group_name_H-M   'P 1'
#
loop_
_entity.id
_entity.type
_entity.pdbx_description
1 polymer ?
#
loop_
_entity_poly.entity_id
_entity_poly.type
_entity_poly.pdbx_seq_one_letter_code
_entity_poly.pdbx_strand_id
1 'polypeptide(L)'
;MERFDFSGWATRNDLKCSDGRTIRKDAFKDNNGQKVPLVWNHQHNDPLNILGHALLENRQEGVYAYCTFNETEAGQNAKLLVEHGDVSALSIYANQLKQRGSDVIHGAIRE
;
A
#
# COMPACT_ATOMS: atom_id res chain seq x y z
N MET A 1 -4.07 -21.81 -2.74
CA MET A 1 -3.13 -20.77 -3.21
C MET A 1 -3.94 -19.54 -3.63
N GLU A 2 -3.72 -18.42 -2.95
CA GLU A 2 -4.42 -17.21 -3.30
C GLU A 2 -3.94 -16.65 -4.64
N ARG A 3 -4.85 -16.10 -5.39
CA ARG A 3 -4.58 -15.45 -6.66
C ARG A 3 -4.62 -13.94 -6.49
N PHE A 4 -3.60 -13.27 -6.99
CA PHE A 4 -3.53 -11.82 -6.93
C PHE A 4 -3.59 -11.24 -8.34
N ASP A 5 -4.24 -10.08 -8.49
CA ASP A 5 -4.37 -9.42 -9.78
C ASP A 5 -3.08 -8.69 -10.16
N PHE A 6 -2.37 -8.14 -9.17
CA PHE A 6 -1.06 -7.55 -9.38
C PHE A 6 -0.31 -7.47 -8.07
N SER A 7 0.98 -7.14 -8.14
CA SER A 7 1.81 -6.95 -6.95
C SER A 7 2.87 -5.88 -7.21
N GLY A 8 3.38 -5.31 -6.14
CA GLY A 8 4.42 -4.29 -6.23
C GLY A 8 4.83 -3.77 -4.87
N TRP A 9 5.82 -2.89 -4.86
CA TRP A 9 6.26 -2.24 -3.64
C TRP A 9 5.24 -1.20 -3.21
N ALA A 10 4.69 -1.37 -2.01
CA ALA A 10 3.86 -0.35 -1.38
C ALA A 10 4.73 0.75 -0.80
N THR A 11 5.88 0.39 -0.27
CA THR A 11 6.91 1.33 0.19
C THR A 11 8.28 0.67 0.14
N ARG A 12 9.34 1.48 0.05
CA ARG A 12 10.73 1.03 0.06
C ARG A 12 11.47 1.65 1.24
N ASN A 13 12.34 0.85 1.88
CA ASN A 13 13.14 1.30 3.00
C ASN A 13 14.33 2.14 2.54
N ASP A 14 14.76 3.06 3.41
CA ASP A 14 16.00 3.83 3.26
C ASP A 14 16.02 4.72 2.02
N LEU A 15 14.86 4.97 1.40
CA LEU A 15 14.70 5.93 0.33
C LEU A 15 13.92 7.13 0.86
N LYS A 16 14.39 8.32 0.56
CA LYS A 16 13.72 9.55 0.98
C LYS A 16 12.40 9.71 0.23
N CYS A 17 11.30 9.85 0.97
CA CYS A 17 9.98 10.09 0.41
C CYS A 17 9.85 11.53 -0.10
N SER A 18 8.83 11.79 -0.92
CA SER A 18 8.58 13.12 -1.47
C SER A 18 8.35 14.18 -0.39
N ASP A 19 7.85 13.78 0.79
CA ASP A 19 7.63 14.66 1.93
C ASP A 19 8.87 14.83 2.83
N GLY A 20 10.02 14.29 2.44
CA GLY A 20 11.29 14.41 3.15
C GLY A 20 11.53 13.34 4.20
N ARG A 21 10.57 12.47 4.49
CA ARG A 21 10.73 11.38 5.47
C ARG A 21 11.42 10.19 4.83
N THR A 22 12.11 9.41 5.65
CA THR A 22 12.73 8.15 5.24
C THR A 22 12.17 7.03 6.10
N ILE A 23 11.63 5.99 5.46
CA ILE A 23 11.10 4.82 6.16
C ILE A 23 12.26 3.86 6.41
N ARG A 24 12.41 3.44 7.65
CA ARG A 24 13.47 2.50 8.03
C ARG A 24 12.95 1.07 8.00
N LYS A 25 13.88 0.13 7.89
CA LYS A 25 13.59 -1.31 7.90
C LYS A 25 12.73 -1.66 9.12
N ASP A 26 11.76 -2.53 8.90
CA ASP A 26 10.83 -3.02 9.93
C ASP A 26 9.91 -1.94 10.55
N ALA A 27 9.85 -0.73 9.97
CA ALA A 27 8.94 0.30 10.46
C ALA A 27 7.48 -0.18 10.49
N PHE A 28 7.09 -1.01 9.53
CA PHE A 28 5.73 -1.55 9.42
C PHE A 28 5.69 -3.07 9.62
N LYS A 29 6.60 -3.62 10.43
CA LYS A 29 6.67 -5.07 10.65
C LYS A 29 5.37 -5.66 11.22
N ASP A 30 4.61 -4.88 11.98
CA ASP A 30 3.36 -5.34 12.57
C ASP A 30 2.24 -5.50 11.53
N ASN A 31 2.43 -4.96 10.34
CA ASN A 31 1.51 -5.14 9.22
C ASN A 31 1.81 -6.40 8.40
N ASN A 32 2.89 -7.12 8.68
CA ASN A 32 3.23 -8.31 7.92
C ASN A 32 2.10 -9.34 7.98
N GLY A 33 1.65 -9.79 6.82
CA GLY A 33 0.56 -10.75 6.68
C GLY A 33 -0.84 -10.16 6.83
N GLN A 34 -0.98 -8.86 7.02
CA GLN A 34 -2.28 -8.20 7.15
C GLN A 34 -2.84 -7.78 5.79
N LYS A 35 -4.16 -7.79 5.68
CA LYS A 35 -4.88 -7.21 4.53
C LYS A 35 -5.36 -5.82 4.88
N VAL A 36 -5.14 -4.89 3.95
CA VAL A 36 -5.63 -3.51 4.08
C VAL A 36 -6.42 -3.16 2.82
N PRO A 37 -7.36 -2.20 2.90
CA PRO A 37 -8.09 -1.74 1.72
C PRO A 37 -7.16 -1.14 0.67
N LEU A 38 -7.45 -1.43 -0.60
CA LEU A 38 -6.84 -0.77 -1.75
C LEU A 38 -7.78 0.36 -2.15
N VAL A 39 -7.32 1.61 -2.04
CA VAL A 39 -8.17 2.79 -2.16
C VAL A 39 -7.60 3.73 -3.21
N TRP A 40 -8.48 4.33 -3.99
CA TRP A 40 -8.11 5.30 -5.03
C TRP A 40 -7.65 6.62 -4.39
N ASN A 41 -6.40 6.99 -4.64
CA ASN A 41 -5.79 8.24 -4.13
C ASN A 41 -5.99 8.46 -2.61
N HIS A 42 -6.07 7.38 -1.83
CA HIS A 42 -6.31 7.43 -0.38
C HIS A 42 -7.61 8.16 0.02
N GLN A 43 -8.60 8.19 -0.86
CA GLN A 43 -9.90 8.82 -0.61
C GLN A 43 -10.84 7.84 0.09
N HIS A 44 -10.49 7.45 1.31
CA HIS A 44 -11.18 6.40 2.06
C HIS A 44 -12.56 6.81 2.60
N ASN A 45 -12.95 8.08 2.48
CA ASN A 45 -14.25 8.56 2.94
C ASN A 45 -15.40 8.19 2.01
N ASP A 46 -15.11 7.75 0.80
CA ASP A 46 -16.12 7.35 -0.19
C ASP A 46 -15.98 5.86 -0.47
N PRO A 47 -17.01 5.05 -0.19
CA PRO A 47 -16.95 3.61 -0.47
C PRO A 47 -16.69 3.28 -1.93
N LEU A 48 -17.05 4.15 -2.87
CA LEU A 48 -16.81 3.94 -4.29
C LEU A 48 -15.32 4.01 -4.65
N ASN A 49 -14.49 4.54 -3.76
CA ASN A 49 -13.04 4.59 -3.95
C ASN A 49 -12.32 3.35 -3.41
N ILE A 50 -13.04 2.43 -2.76
CA ILE A 50 -12.47 1.15 -2.33
C ILE A 50 -12.47 0.20 -3.52
N LEU A 51 -11.27 -0.13 -4.00
CA LEU A 51 -11.08 -0.90 -5.23
C LEU A 51 -10.85 -2.38 -4.97
N GLY A 52 -10.30 -2.72 -3.82
CA GLY A 52 -9.94 -4.09 -3.48
C GLY A 52 -9.19 -4.15 -2.16
N HIS A 53 -8.29 -5.11 -2.07
CA HIS A 53 -7.50 -5.36 -0.87
C HIS A 53 -6.06 -5.66 -1.23
N ALA A 54 -5.15 -5.32 -0.33
CA ALA A 54 -3.73 -5.61 -0.46
C ALA A 54 -3.28 -6.47 0.73
N LEU A 55 -2.66 -7.60 0.44
CA LEU A 55 -1.97 -8.41 1.43
C LEU A 55 -0.53 -7.90 1.54
N LEU A 56 -0.12 -7.51 2.72
CA LEU A 56 1.18 -6.90 2.96
C LEU A 56 2.21 -7.93 3.42
N GLU A 57 3.41 -7.81 2.90
CA GLU A 57 4.56 -8.62 3.29
C GLU A 57 5.73 -7.71 3.64
N ASN A 58 6.17 -7.76 4.89
CA ASN A 58 7.33 -6.99 5.32
C ASN A 58 8.60 -7.70 4.86
N ARG A 59 9.31 -7.07 3.95
CA ARG A 59 10.58 -7.59 3.41
C ARG A 59 11.73 -6.70 3.86
N GLN A 60 12.94 -7.18 3.64
CA GLN A 60 14.14 -6.43 3.97
C GLN A 60 14.23 -5.08 3.24
N GLU A 61 13.77 -5.03 1.98
CA GLU A 61 13.84 -3.84 1.13
C GLU A 61 12.67 -2.87 1.34
N GLY A 62 11.58 -3.32 1.97
CA GLY A 62 10.37 -2.53 2.17
C GLY A 62 9.15 -3.39 2.39
N VAL A 63 7.97 -2.83 2.16
CA VAL A 63 6.71 -3.57 2.23
C VAL A 63 6.21 -3.86 0.84
N TYR A 64 6.05 -5.13 0.53
CA TYR A 64 5.52 -5.60 -0.75
C TYR A 64 4.03 -5.88 -0.61
N ALA A 65 3.25 -5.51 -1.61
CA ALA A 65 1.80 -5.67 -1.61
C ALA A 65 1.35 -6.62 -2.71
N TYR A 66 0.49 -7.57 -2.34
CA TYR A 66 -0.20 -8.46 -3.27
C TYR A 66 -1.66 -8.01 -3.32
N CYS A 67 -2.09 -7.50 -4.47
CA CYS A 67 -3.34 -6.78 -4.60
C CYS A 67 -4.40 -7.59 -5.35
N THR A 68 -5.64 -7.54 -4.87
CA THR A 68 -6.80 -8.17 -5.48
C THR A 68 -7.90 -7.13 -5.62
N PHE A 69 -8.47 -6.99 -6.82
CA PHE A 69 -9.60 -6.11 -7.04
C PHE A 69 -10.90 -6.79 -6.64
N ASN A 70 -11.79 -6.02 -6.01
CA ASN A 70 -13.14 -6.47 -5.72
C ASN A 70 -13.95 -6.60 -7.02
N GLU A 71 -15.00 -7.41 -6.98
CA GLU A 71 -15.93 -7.57 -8.11
C GLU A 71 -16.98 -6.47 -8.17
N THR A 72 -16.68 -5.30 -7.63
CA THR A 72 -17.47 -4.09 -7.75
C THR A 72 -17.15 -3.38 -9.04
N GLU A 73 -18.03 -2.46 -9.47
CA GLU A 73 -17.77 -1.63 -10.64
C GLU A 73 -16.48 -0.84 -10.51
N ALA A 74 -16.27 -0.22 -9.34
CA ALA A 74 -15.03 0.53 -9.06
C ALA A 74 -13.79 -0.36 -9.13
N GLY A 75 -13.84 -1.57 -8.56
CA GLY A 75 -12.74 -2.51 -8.58
C GLY A 75 -12.42 -2.98 -9.99
N GLN A 76 -13.42 -3.31 -10.79
CA GLN A 76 -13.20 -3.78 -12.15
C GLN A 76 -12.72 -2.67 -13.09
N ASN A 77 -13.19 -1.44 -12.90
CA ASN A 77 -12.67 -0.29 -13.65
C ASN A 77 -11.20 -0.04 -13.34
N ALA A 78 -10.82 -0.11 -12.05
CA ALA A 78 -9.43 0.05 -11.64
C ALA A 78 -8.54 -1.05 -12.23
N LYS A 79 -9.04 -2.29 -12.26
CA LYS A 79 -8.32 -3.41 -12.86
C LYS A 79 -7.99 -3.14 -14.34
N LEU A 80 -8.95 -2.63 -15.09
CA LEU A 80 -8.74 -2.29 -16.50
C LEU A 80 -7.70 -1.17 -16.66
N LEU A 81 -7.72 -0.16 -15.80
CA LEU A 81 -6.74 0.93 -15.84
C LEU A 81 -5.32 0.42 -15.56
N VAL A 82 -5.18 -0.51 -14.63
CA VAL A 82 -3.88 -1.12 -14.34
C VAL A 82 -3.40 -1.99 -15.51
N GLU A 83 -4.29 -2.80 -16.08
CA GLU A 83 -3.95 -3.66 -17.22
C GLU A 83 -3.53 -2.85 -18.45
N HIS A 84 -4.12 -1.67 -18.64
CA HIS A 84 -3.78 -0.79 -19.76
C HIS A 84 -2.55 0.08 -19.48
N GLY A 85 -2.00 0.03 -18.27
CA GLY A 85 -0.83 0.83 -17.90
C GLY A 85 -1.13 2.29 -17.57
N ASP A 86 -2.41 2.66 -17.47
CA ASP A 86 -2.80 4.04 -17.12
C ASP A 86 -2.52 4.36 -15.67
N VAL A 87 -2.47 3.33 -14.81
CA VAL A 87 -2.15 3.44 -13.39
C VAL A 87 -1.09 2.39 -13.07
N SER A 88 0.04 2.82 -12.54
CA SER A 88 1.19 1.94 -12.34
C SER A 88 1.90 2.12 -10.99
N ALA A 89 1.37 2.95 -10.09
CA ALA A 89 2.03 3.27 -8.83
C ALA A 89 1.17 2.88 -7.62
N LEU A 90 1.85 2.34 -6.60
CA LEU A 90 1.27 2.09 -5.28
C LEU A 90 1.87 3.06 -4.27
N SER A 91 1.10 3.39 -3.24
CA SER A 91 1.55 4.17 -2.11
C SER A 91 0.79 3.71 -0.86
N ILE A 92 1.27 4.11 0.32
CA ILE A 92 0.64 3.76 1.57
C ILE A 92 0.03 4.99 2.24
N TYR A 93 -1.05 4.77 3.00
CA TYR A 93 -1.50 5.66 4.05
C TYR A 93 -1.27 4.95 5.38
N ALA A 94 -0.50 5.59 6.26
CA ALA A 94 -0.15 5.02 7.55
C ALA A 94 -0.40 6.05 8.64
N ASN A 95 -0.68 5.55 9.85
CA ASN A 95 -0.84 6.40 11.03
C ASN A 95 -0.04 5.83 12.19
N GLN A 96 -0.16 6.46 13.37
CA GLN A 96 0.57 6.07 14.58
C GLN A 96 2.08 6.01 14.34
N LEU A 97 2.58 6.95 13.54
CA LEU A 97 3.98 6.98 13.17
C LEU A 97 4.85 7.41 14.35
N LYS A 98 5.94 6.67 14.56
CA LYS A 98 7.02 7.07 15.45
C LYS A 98 8.19 7.47 14.59
N GLN A 99 8.68 8.68 14.82
CA GLN A 99 9.77 9.25 14.04
C GLN A 99 10.97 9.58 14.92
N ARG A 100 12.15 9.41 14.36
CA ARG A 100 13.39 9.89 14.94
C ARG A 100 14.00 10.87 13.92
N GLY A 101 13.80 12.17 14.17
CA GLY A 101 14.09 13.18 13.15
C GLY A 101 13.19 12.98 11.93
N SER A 102 13.77 12.82 10.74
CA SER A 102 13.05 12.52 9.52
C SER A 102 12.85 11.02 9.26
N ASP A 103 13.37 10.16 10.15
CA ASP A 103 13.28 8.71 9.98
C ASP A 103 12.02 8.17 10.63
N VAL A 104 11.22 7.41 9.87
CA VAL A 104 10.06 6.68 10.37
C VAL A 104 10.54 5.33 10.85
N ILE A 105 10.43 5.07 12.15
CA ILE A 105 10.93 3.84 12.77
C ILE A 105 9.80 2.86 13.13
N HIS A 106 8.56 3.33 13.20
CA HIS A 106 7.40 2.49 13.44
C HIS A 106 6.14 3.17 12.93
N GLY A 107 5.14 2.38 12.56
CA GLY A 107 3.84 2.88 12.15
C GLY A 107 2.88 1.75 11.84
N ALA A 108 1.66 2.10 11.49
CA ALA A 108 0.61 1.16 11.09
C ALA A 108 0.05 1.57 9.73
N ILE A 109 0.18 0.71 8.73
CA ILE A 109 -0.40 0.91 7.41
C ILE A 109 -1.89 0.62 7.49
N ARG A 110 -2.71 1.56 7.01
CA ARG A 110 -4.18 1.45 7.00
C ARG A 110 -4.74 1.22 5.60
N GLU A 111 -4.05 1.63 4.56
CA GLU A 111 -4.47 1.43 3.16
C GLU A 111 -3.33 1.65 2.16
#